data_0fbc7ddf3fff0403b87af36779013573
#
_entry.id   0fbc7ddf3fff0403b87af36779013573
#
_cell.length_a   1.000
_cell.length_b   1.000
_cell.length_c   1.000
_cell.angle_alpha   90.00
_cell.angle_beta   90.00
_cell.angle_gamma   90.00
#
_symmetry.space_group_name_H-M   'P 1'
#
loop_
_entity.id
_entity.type
_entity.pdbx_description
1 polymer ?
#
loop_
_entity_poly.entity_id
_entity_poly.type
_entity_poly.pdbx_seq_one_letter_code
_entity_poly.pdbx_strand_id
1 'polypeptide(L)'
;MSKRSSKHTSSSPVVRFLKEWGLFSIIVSLIIASRIYLWAPVKVDGHSMDPTLADSEYLLVVNHLSIDRFDIVVASEKDDDGKTKDIVKRVIGLPGDTIQYDNDTLYINGKKTNEPYLKDYIARFKKDKLQSTYTGKGFEENGELFRQLANTAQAFTVDKDDNPKFTLKLLDDEYLLLGDDRIVSKDSRQVGAFKKEQIKGQAVFRLWPIYPFKTY
;
A
#
# COMPACT_ATOMS: atom_id res chain seq x y z
N MET A 1 39.53 62.49 33.43
CA MET A 1 39.41 61.04 33.44
C MET A 1 37.94 60.64 33.29
N SER A 2 37.52 60.27 32.06
CA SER A 2 36.12 59.91 31.76
C SER A 2 36.00 58.40 31.77
N LYS A 3 35.22 57.83 32.69
CA LYS A 3 34.90 56.41 32.79
C LYS A 3 33.86 56.08 31.72
N ARG A 4 34.25 55.38 30.63
CA ARG A 4 33.34 54.70 29.71
C ARG A 4 32.61 53.57 30.42
N SER A 5 31.32 53.78 30.70
CA SER A 5 30.41 52.72 31.17
C SER A 5 30.11 51.81 30.00
N SER A 6 30.62 50.58 30.04
CA SER A 6 30.22 49.54 29.10
C SER A 6 28.81 49.08 29.48
N LYS A 7 27.80 49.40 28.67
CA LYS A 7 26.47 48.80 28.78
C LYS A 7 26.56 47.34 28.38
N HIS A 8 26.55 46.45 29.38
CA HIS A 8 26.29 45.06 29.20
C HIS A 8 24.83 44.90 28.80
N THR A 9 24.54 44.81 27.52
CA THR A 9 23.21 44.42 27.04
C THR A 9 23.04 42.94 27.29
N SER A 10 22.42 42.54 28.40
CA SER A 10 21.99 41.18 28.64
C SER A 10 20.91 40.86 27.62
N SER A 11 21.23 39.99 26.66
CA SER A 11 20.23 39.47 25.73
C SER A 11 19.13 38.74 26.52
N SER A 12 17.87 38.99 26.19
CA SER A 12 16.74 38.32 26.86
C SER A 12 16.92 36.80 26.78
N PRO A 13 16.44 36.02 27.75
CA PRO A 13 16.56 34.58 27.75
C PRO A 13 15.99 33.95 26.46
N VAL A 14 14.98 34.54 25.88
CA VAL A 14 14.40 34.12 24.57
C VAL A 14 15.40 34.33 23.43
N VAL A 15 16.11 35.46 23.36
CA VAL A 15 17.11 35.71 22.32
C VAL A 15 18.30 34.76 22.44
N ARG A 16 18.68 34.40 23.66
CA ARG A 16 19.76 33.46 23.91
C ARG A 16 19.31 32.05 23.47
N PHE A 17 18.10 31.60 23.85
CA PHE A 17 17.52 30.35 23.39
C PHE A 17 17.45 30.26 21.85
N LEU A 18 16.96 31.32 21.20
CA LEU A 18 16.88 31.32 19.72
C LEU A 18 18.24 31.26 19.05
N LYS A 19 19.29 31.85 19.63
CA LYS A 19 20.66 31.77 19.11
C LYS A 19 21.26 30.36 19.30
N GLU A 20 20.98 29.70 20.40
CA GLU A 20 21.54 28.38 20.73
C GLU A 20 20.78 27.24 20.09
N TRP A 21 19.43 27.35 20.00
CA TRP A 21 18.52 26.27 19.57
C TRP A 21 17.69 26.58 18.32
N GLY A 22 17.78 27.80 17.81
CA GLY A 22 16.93 28.25 16.69
C GLY A 22 17.05 27.35 15.46
N LEU A 23 18.28 27.05 15.03
CA LEU A 23 18.53 26.16 13.88
C LEU A 23 17.97 24.75 14.13
N PHE A 24 18.20 24.20 15.31
CA PHE A 24 17.66 22.89 15.70
C PHE A 24 16.12 22.89 15.66
N SER A 25 15.49 23.91 16.24
CA SER A 25 14.03 24.04 16.23
C SER A 25 13.45 24.16 14.81
N ILE A 26 14.13 24.88 13.92
CA ILE A 26 13.74 24.96 12.51
C ILE A 26 13.83 23.58 11.85
N ILE A 27 14.93 22.87 12.01
CA ILE A 27 15.12 21.54 11.42
C ILE A 27 14.04 20.58 11.93
N VAL A 28 13.79 20.53 13.24
CA VAL A 28 12.74 19.70 13.83
C VAL A 28 11.36 20.08 13.28
N SER A 29 11.05 21.37 13.17
CA SER A 29 9.79 21.84 12.59
C SER A 29 9.63 21.43 11.13
N LEU A 30 10.70 21.50 10.34
CA LEU A 30 10.69 21.06 8.95
C LEU A 30 10.49 19.54 8.83
N ILE A 31 11.12 18.74 9.70
CA ILE A 31 10.92 17.28 9.75
C ILE A 31 9.46 16.95 10.10
N ILE A 32 8.89 17.62 11.10
CA ILE A 32 7.49 17.43 11.49
C ILE A 32 6.54 17.83 10.35
N ALA A 33 6.78 18.97 9.73
CA ALA A 33 5.99 19.42 8.59
C ALA A 33 6.09 18.43 7.41
N SER A 34 7.30 17.98 7.07
CA SER A 34 7.48 16.97 6.02
C SER A 34 6.74 15.68 6.33
N ARG A 35 6.75 15.23 7.59
CA ARG A 35 6.03 14.05 8.07
C ARG A 35 4.51 14.17 7.87
N ILE A 36 3.96 15.36 8.09
CA ILE A 36 2.51 15.61 7.97
C ILE A 36 2.08 15.67 6.51
N TYR A 37 2.88 16.28 5.63
CA TYR A 37 2.47 16.59 4.27
C TYR A 37 3.02 15.65 3.20
N LEU A 38 4.20 15.07 3.39
CA LEU A 38 4.89 14.38 2.31
C LEU A 38 4.92 12.86 2.46
N TRP A 39 4.99 12.33 3.69
CA TRP A 39 5.18 10.89 3.87
C TRP A 39 4.61 10.37 5.20
N ALA A 40 4.28 9.08 5.21
CA ALA A 40 3.79 8.39 6.41
C ALA A 40 4.36 6.97 6.52
N PRO A 41 4.74 6.50 7.72
CA PRO A 41 4.90 5.06 7.94
C PRO A 41 3.50 4.43 8.07
N VAL A 42 3.28 3.36 7.32
CA VAL A 42 2.03 2.59 7.35
C VAL A 42 2.37 1.15 7.69
N LYS A 43 1.66 0.58 8.67
CA LYS A 43 1.75 -0.84 9.00
C LYS A 43 0.84 -1.63 8.06
N VAL A 44 1.37 -2.71 7.49
CA VAL A 44 0.59 -3.70 6.74
C VAL A 44 -0.20 -4.52 7.75
N ASP A 45 -1.50 -4.67 7.54
CA ASP A 45 -2.39 -5.47 8.35
C ASP A 45 -3.06 -6.52 7.47
N GLY A 46 -2.82 -7.79 7.81
CA GLY A 46 -3.35 -8.95 7.11
C GLY A 46 -2.54 -9.40 5.88
N HIS A 47 -3.12 -10.34 5.15
CA HIS A 47 -2.45 -11.17 4.15
C HIS A 47 -2.78 -10.83 2.70
N SER A 48 -3.56 -9.77 2.46
CA SER A 48 -4.06 -9.45 1.11
C SER A 48 -2.96 -9.10 0.09
N MET A 49 -1.75 -8.78 0.55
CA MET A 49 -0.61 -8.41 -0.29
C MET A 49 0.51 -9.47 -0.31
N ASP A 50 0.28 -10.65 0.31
CA ASP A 50 1.21 -11.77 0.19
C ASP A 50 1.35 -12.21 -1.29
N PRO A 51 2.53 -12.63 -1.71
CA PRO A 51 3.81 -12.73 -0.98
C PRO A 51 4.65 -11.44 -1.03
N THR A 52 4.13 -10.37 -1.62
CA THR A 52 4.91 -9.14 -1.82
C THR A 52 5.14 -8.41 -0.51
N LEU A 53 4.08 -8.26 0.29
CA LEU A 53 4.10 -7.67 1.62
C LEU A 53 3.51 -8.66 2.61
N ALA A 54 4.23 -8.91 3.69
CA ALA A 54 3.76 -9.74 4.78
C ALA A 54 3.02 -8.90 5.84
N ASP A 55 2.17 -9.59 6.62
CA ASP A 55 1.55 -8.97 7.79
C ASP A 55 2.60 -8.35 8.72
N SER A 56 2.23 -7.25 9.37
CA SER A 56 3.06 -6.52 10.33
C SER A 56 4.33 -5.86 9.76
N GLU A 57 4.53 -5.83 8.45
CA GLU A 57 5.57 -5.00 7.82
C GLU A 57 5.22 -3.51 7.91
N TYR A 58 6.24 -2.65 7.99
CA TYR A 58 6.08 -1.20 7.94
C TYR A 58 6.60 -0.65 6.62
N LEU A 59 5.79 0.16 5.97
CA LEU A 59 6.10 0.79 4.68
C LEU A 59 6.31 2.28 4.86
N LEU A 60 7.18 2.87 4.05
CA LEU A 60 7.18 4.30 3.80
C LEU A 60 6.22 4.59 2.66
N VAL A 61 5.20 5.36 2.95
CA VAL A 61 4.23 5.84 1.98
C VAL A 61 4.51 7.31 1.70
N VAL A 62 4.64 7.67 0.43
CA VAL A 62 4.86 9.04 -0.02
C VAL A 62 3.59 9.54 -0.70
N ASN A 63 3.11 10.70 -0.23
CA ASN A 63 1.93 11.35 -0.76
C ASN A 63 2.29 12.12 -2.04
N HIS A 64 1.28 12.43 -2.86
CA HIS A 64 1.41 13.31 -4.04
C HIS A 64 2.34 12.83 -5.16
N LEU A 65 2.78 11.57 -5.15
CA LEU A 65 3.43 10.98 -6.31
C LEU A 65 2.41 10.70 -7.43
N SER A 66 2.90 10.61 -8.67
CA SER A 66 2.12 10.04 -9.77
C SER A 66 1.80 8.57 -9.45
N ILE A 67 0.62 8.14 -9.85
CA ILE A 67 0.21 6.75 -9.64
C ILE A 67 0.37 6.04 -10.97
N ASP A 68 1.30 5.11 -11.00
CA ASP A 68 1.58 4.31 -12.18
C ASP A 68 1.05 2.87 -12.00
N ARG A 69 0.98 2.15 -13.12
CA ARG A 69 0.56 0.75 -13.10
C ARG A 69 1.55 -0.11 -12.35
N PHE A 70 1.02 -0.99 -11.52
CA PHE A 70 1.71 -1.90 -10.61
C PHE A 70 2.30 -1.25 -9.35
N ASP A 71 2.14 0.05 -9.16
CA ASP A 71 2.46 0.68 -7.89
C ASP A 71 1.66 0.05 -6.74
N ILE A 72 2.28 -0.03 -5.57
CA ILE A 72 1.59 -0.38 -4.34
C ILE A 72 1.14 0.92 -3.69
N VAL A 73 -0.15 1.04 -3.42
CA VAL A 73 -0.74 2.26 -2.87
C VAL A 73 -1.49 1.98 -1.59
N VAL A 74 -1.59 3.03 -0.76
CA VAL A 74 -2.51 3.07 0.37
C VAL A 74 -3.76 3.83 -0.07
N ALA A 75 -4.91 3.20 0.08
CA ALA A 75 -6.19 3.78 -0.24
C ALA A 75 -7.16 3.72 0.95
N SER A 76 -8.13 4.63 0.97
CA SER A 76 -9.21 4.62 1.95
C SER A 76 -10.41 3.88 1.41
N GLU A 77 -10.87 2.90 2.16
CA GLU A 77 -12.10 2.12 1.91
C GLU A 77 -13.09 2.34 3.05
N LYS A 78 -14.38 2.32 2.75
CA LYS A 78 -15.42 2.21 3.77
C LYS A 78 -15.65 0.74 4.08
N ASP A 79 -15.60 0.38 5.36
CA ASP A 79 -16.00 -0.95 5.82
C ASP A 79 -17.53 -1.12 5.79
N ASP A 80 -17.98 -2.30 6.17
CA ASP A 80 -19.40 -2.64 6.16
C ASP A 80 -20.21 -1.83 7.19
N ASP A 81 -19.54 -1.27 8.22
CA ASP A 81 -20.13 -0.34 9.21
C ASP A 81 -20.06 1.13 8.76
N GLY A 82 -19.54 1.42 7.57
CA GLY A 82 -19.37 2.77 7.03
C GLY A 82 -18.16 3.54 7.60
N LYS A 83 -17.32 2.91 8.42
CA LYS A 83 -16.08 3.49 8.92
C LYS A 83 -15.02 3.44 7.84
N THR A 84 -14.22 4.51 7.77
CA THR A 84 -13.08 4.55 6.85
C THR A 84 -11.89 3.80 7.44
N LYS A 85 -11.36 2.85 6.68
CA LYS A 85 -10.11 2.14 6.97
C LYS A 85 -9.11 2.33 5.83
N ASP A 86 -7.84 2.25 6.16
CA ASP A 86 -6.77 2.25 5.17
C ASP A 86 -6.45 0.83 4.74
N ILE A 87 -6.31 0.66 3.43
CA ILE A 87 -5.96 -0.61 2.80
C ILE A 87 -4.72 -0.44 1.94
N VAL A 88 -3.93 -1.50 1.81
CA VAL A 88 -2.77 -1.54 0.92
C VAL A 88 -3.12 -2.46 -0.25
N LYS A 89 -2.99 -1.97 -1.48
CA LYS A 89 -3.31 -2.71 -2.71
C LYS A 89 -2.37 -2.31 -3.83
N ARG A 90 -2.36 -3.11 -4.89
CA ARG A 90 -1.63 -2.82 -6.12
C ARG A 90 -2.53 -2.23 -7.19
N VAL A 91 -2.03 -1.23 -7.90
CA VAL A 91 -2.71 -0.61 -9.05
C VAL A 91 -2.60 -1.54 -10.25
N ILE A 92 -3.72 -2.09 -10.71
CA ILE A 92 -3.77 -2.96 -11.90
C ILE A 92 -4.34 -2.19 -13.08
N GLY A 93 -5.36 -1.39 -12.88
CA GLY A 93 -5.99 -0.57 -13.91
C GLY A 93 -5.83 0.92 -13.61
N LEU A 94 -5.57 1.69 -14.65
CA LEU A 94 -5.56 3.14 -14.65
C LEU A 94 -6.87 3.70 -15.25
N PRO A 95 -7.20 4.97 -15.03
CA PRO A 95 -8.38 5.59 -15.60
C PRO A 95 -8.56 5.30 -17.10
N GLY A 96 -9.79 4.90 -17.48
CA GLY A 96 -10.16 4.59 -18.86
C GLY A 96 -9.74 3.21 -19.37
N ASP A 97 -9.02 2.40 -18.58
CA ASP A 97 -8.60 1.06 -19.00
C ASP A 97 -9.75 0.07 -19.10
N THR A 98 -9.58 -0.88 -19.99
CA THR A 98 -10.34 -2.13 -20.03
C THR A 98 -9.43 -3.25 -19.53
N ILE A 99 -9.75 -3.82 -18.39
CA ILE A 99 -9.02 -4.90 -17.72
C ILE A 99 -9.78 -6.20 -17.94
N GLN A 100 -9.09 -7.20 -18.48
CA GLN A 100 -9.66 -8.53 -18.68
C GLN A 100 -8.75 -9.58 -18.07
N TYR A 101 -9.35 -10.50 -17.32
CA TYR A 101 -8.70 -11.74 -16.89
C TYR A 101 -9.28 -12.92 -17.66
N ASP A 102 -8.41 -13.85 -18.04
CA ASP A 102 -8.78 -15.13 -18.62
C ASP A 102 -7.86 -16.22 -18.05
N ASN A 103 -8.37 -16.96 -17.04
CA ASN A 103 -7.64 -18.02 -16.33
C ASN A 103 -6.24 -17.56 -15.86
N ASP A 104 -6.18 -16.56 -14.99
CA ASP A 104 -4.96 -15.94 -14.44
C ASP A 104 -4.09 -15.19 -15.46
N THR A 105 -4.57 -14.98 -16.67
CA THR A 105 -3.89 -14.17 -17.67
C THR A 105 -4.53 -12.79 -17.72
N LEU A 106 -3.73 -11.77 -17.44
CA LEU A 106 -4.16 -10.37 -17.51
C LEU A 106 -4.02 -9.82 -18.92
N TYR A 107 -5.08 -9.14 -19.38
CA TYR A 107 -5.06 -8.29 -20.59
C TYR A 107 -5.50 -6.89 -20.20
N ILE A 108 -4.74 -5.90 -20.67
CA ILE A 108 -5.04 -4.48 -20.50
C ILE A 108 -5.20 -3.86 -21.88
N ASN A 109 -6.37 -3.30 -22.14
CA ASN A 109 -6.74 -2.75 -23.44
C ASN A 109 -6.48 -3.75 -24.59
N GLY A 110 -6.80 -5.03 -24.35
CA GLY A 110 -6.60 -6.13 -25.30
C GLY A 110 -5.16 -6.66 -25.40
N LYS A 111 -4.18 -6.04 -24.72
CA LYS A 111 -2.78 -6.48 -24.73
C LYS A 111 -2.48 -7.36 -23.53
N LYS A 112 -1.96 -8.57 -23.77
CA LYS A 112 -1.47 -9.46 -22.73
C LYS A 112 -0.38 -8.78 -21.90
N THR A 113 -0.56 -8.80 -20.58
CA THR A 113 0.31 -8.13 -19.61
C THR A 113 0.76 -9.13 -18.57
N ASN A 114 2.04 -9.10 -18.21
CA ASN A 114 2.59 -10.02 -17.21
C ASN A 114 2.48 -9.45 -15.79
N GLU A 115 2.21 -10.34 -14.84
CA GLU A 115 2.21 -10.06 -13.39
C GLU A 115 3.27 -10.92 -12.70
N PRO A 116 4.57 -10.58 -12.85
CA PRO A 116 5.67 -11.45 -12.37
C PRO A 116 5.67 -11.66 -10.86
N TYR A 117 5.11 -10.73 -10.10
CA TYR A 117 4.98 -10.79 -8.64
C TYR A 117 3.99 -11.87 -8.18
N LEU A 118 3.11 -12.37 -9.05
CA LEU A 118 2.15 -13.45 -8.74
C LEU A 118 2.67 -14.84 -9.11
N LYS A 119 3.79 -14.93 -9.82
CA LYS A 119 4.27 -16.18 -10.42
C LYS A 119 4.31 -17.35 -9.42
N ASP A 120 4.85 -17.11 -8.24
CA ASP A 120 5.04 -18.15 -7.23
C ASP A 120 3.69 -18.59 -6.62
N TYR A 121 2.79 -17.64 -6.36
CA TYR A 121 1.46 -17.95 -5.82
C TYR A 121 0.58 -18.68 -6.84
N ILE A 122 0.60 -18.26 -8.09
CA ILE A 122 -0.10 -18.98 -9.18
C ILE A 122 0.45 -20.40 -9.33
N ALA A 123 1.78 -20.60 -9.24
CA ALA A 123 2.38 -21.93 -9.31
C ALA A 123 1.97 -22.82 -8.13
N ARG A 124 1.96 -22.27 -6.91
CA ARG A 124 1.49 -23.00 -5.71
C ARG A 124 -0.01 -23.27 -5.76
N PHE A 125 -0.82 -22.32 -6.24
CA PHE A 125 -2.25 -22.55 -6.44
C PHE A 125 -2.52 -23.70 -7.42
N LYS A 126 -1.80 -23.75 -8.52
CA LYS A 126 -1.91 -24.88 -9.48
C LYS A 126 -1.44 -26.20 -8.91
N LYS A 127 -0.46 -26.20 -8.01
CA LYS A 127 0.11 -27.40 -7.40
C LYS A 127 -0.82 -28.02 -6.35
N ASP A 128 -1.29 -27.23 -5.41
CA ASP A 128 -2.02 -27.71 -4.23
C ASP A 128 -3.08 -26.73 -3.72
N LYS A 129 -3.56 -25.80 -4.53
CA LYS A 129 -4.52 -24.78 -4.13
C LYS A 129 -4.05 -24.00 -2.90
N LEU A 130 -2.73 -23.67 -2.81
CA LEU A 130 -2.12 -22.95 -1.68
C LEU A 130 -2.29 -23.64 -0.32
N GLN A 131 -2.69 -24.93 -0.29
CA GLN A 131 -2.96 -25.63 0.97
C GLN A 131 -1.71 -25.65 1.88
N SER A 132 -0.53 -25.94 1.32
CA SER A 132 0.72 -25.91 2.08
C SER A 132 1.15 -24.50 2.46
N THR A 133 0.80 -23.49 1.68
CA THR A 133 1.11 -22.07 1.96
C THR A 133 0.35 -21.61 3.19
N TYR A 134 -0.97 -21.81 3.22
CA TYR A 134 -1.82 -21.34 4.31
C TYR A 134 -1.79 -22.21 5.58
N THR A 135 -0.97 -23.27 5.61
CA THR A 135 -0.59 -23.98 6.84
C THR A 135 0.74 -23.51 7.41
N GLY A 136 1.45 -22.64 6.69
CA GLY A 136 2.74 -22.11 7.09
C GLY A 136 2.66 -21.11 8.25
N LYS A 137 3.84 -20.74 8.74
CA LYS A 137 3.98 -19.72 9.78
C LYS A 137 3.38 -18.40 9.31
N GLY A 138 2.61 -17.75 10.18
CA GLY A 138 1.95 -16.47 9.93
C GLY A 138 0.46 -16.63 9.57
N PHE A 139 -0.01 -17.84 9.28
CA PHE A 139 -1.41 -18.11 8.92
C PHE A 139 -2.19 -18.85 10.02
N GLU A 140 -1.69 -18.83 11.26
CA GLU A 140 -2.25 -19.59 12.38
C GLU A 140 -3.73 -19.24 12.65
N GLU A 141 -4.10 -17.97 12.50
CA GLU A 141 -5.46 -17.51 12.78
C GLU A 141 -6.43 -17.74 11.60
N ASN A 142 -5.97 -17.45 10.37
CA ASN A 142 -6.86 -17.37 9.22
C ASN A 142 -6.61 -18.49 8.17
N GLY A 143 -5.58 -19.30 8.35
CA GLY A 143 -5.16 -20.29 7.36
C GLY A 143 -6.22 -21.31 7.00
N GLU A 144 -7.09 -21.73 7.94
CA GLU A 144 -8.20 -22.65 7.65
C GLU A 144 -9.21 -22.01 6.69
N LEU A 145 -9.63 -20.76 6.95
CA LEU A 145 -10.51 -20.01 6.07
C LEU A 145 -9.90 -19.83 4.68
N PHE A 146 -8.62 -19.46 4.62
CA PHE A 146 -7.90 -19.23 3.36
C PHE A 146 -7.79 -20.53 2.52
N ARG A 147 -7.55 -21.67 3.17
CA ARG A 147 -7.56 -22.98 2.49
C ARG A 147 -8.93 -23.32 1.91
N GLN A 148 -10.00 -23.03 2.65
CA GLN A 148 -11.36 -23.26 2.17
C GLN A 148 -11.66 -22.39 0.95
N LEU A 149 -11.34 -21.07 1.00
CA LEU A 149 -11.49 -20.16 -0.13
C LEU A 149 -10.69 -20.62 -1.36
N ALA A 150 -9.42 -20.98 -1.16
CA ALA A 150 -8.56 -21.44 -2.24
C ALA A 150 -9.06 -22.75 -2.86
N ASN A 151 -9.61 -23.67 -2.05
CA ASN A 151 -10.11 -24.95 -2.53
C ASN A 151 -11.33 -24.82 -3.45
N THR A 152 -12.22 -23.84 -3.15
CA THR A 152 -13.42 -23.59 -3.97
C THR A 152 -13.13 -22.78 -5.22
N ALA A 153 -12.12 -21.89 -5.21
CA ALA A 153 -11.81 -21.00 -6.32
C ALA A 153 -11.45 -21.75 -7.61
N GLN A 154 -12.04 -21.33 -8.74
CA GLN A 154 -11.80 -21.93 -10.06
C GLN A 154 -10.43 -21.58 -10.63
N ALA A 155 -9.93 -20.36 -10.35
CA ALA A 155 -8.59 -19.88 -10.71
C ALA A 155 -8.02 -19.07 -9.54
N PHE A 156 -6.74 -18.70 -9.58
CA PHE A 156 -6.12 -17.85 -8.57
C PHE A 156 -6.72 -16.43 -8.59
N THR A 157 -7.07 -15.94 -9.79
CA THR A 157 -7.76 -14.65 -9.96
C THR A 157 -9.16 -14.90 -10.53
N VAL A 158 -10.17 -14.59 -9.73
CA VAL A 158 -11.59 -14.70 -10.08
C VAL A 158 -12.30 -13.38 -9.78
N ASP A 159 -13.46 -13.15 -10.38
CA ASP A 159 -14.33 -12.04 -10.03
C ASP A 159 -15.13 -12.33 -8.73
N LYS A 160 -16.06 -11.44 -8.38
CA LYS A 160 -16.92 -11.58 -7.20
C LYS A 160 -17.88 -12.79 -7.25
N ASP A 161 -18.13 -13.32 -8.44
CA ASP A 161 -19.03 -14.45 -8.69
C ASP A 161 -18.25 -15.76 -8.98
N ASP A 162 -16.94 -15.78 -8.62
CA ASP A 162 -15.98 -16.89 -8.82
C ASP A 162 -15.76 -17.25 -10.31
N ASN A 163 -15.95 -16.29 -11.24
CA ASN A 163 -15.65 -16.54 -12.65
C ASN A 163 -14.16 -16.29 -12.92
N PRO A 164 -13.45 -17.26 -13.55
CA PRO A 164 -12.04 -17.10 -13.92
C PRO A 164 -11.85 -16.25 -15.19
N LYS A 165 -12.95 -15.89 -15.85
CA LYS A 165 -12.96 -15.04 -17.05
C LYS A 165 -13.93 -13.90 -16.87
N PHE A 166 -13.39 -12.68 -16.79
CA PHE A 166 -14.18 -11.48 -16.57
C PHE A 166 -13.53 -10.24 -17.20
N THR A 167 -14.32 -9.18 -17.37
CA THR A 167 -13.86 -7.91 -17.91
C THR A 167 -14.41 -6.76 -17.09
N LEU A 168 -13.54 -5.82 -16.71
CA LEU A 168 -13.87 -4.59 -16.00
C LEU A 168 -13.46 -3.40 -16.88
N LYS A 169 -14.37 -2.47 -17.09
CA LYS A 169 -14.10 -1.22 -17.81
C LYS A 169 -14.10 -0.07 -16.81
N LEU A 170 -12.97 0.62 -16.69
CA LEU A 170 -12.80 1.75 -15.78
C LEU A 170 -13.27 3.05 -16.43
N LEU A 171 -13.86 3.91 -15.63
CA LEU A 171 -14.14 5.29 -16.01
C LEU A 171 -12.86 6.14 -15.99
N ASP A 172 -12.95 7.37 -16.50
CA ASP A 172 -11.79 8.26 -16.66
C ASP A 172 -11.22 8.78 -15.32
N ASP A 173 -11.85 8.47 -14.19
CA ASP A 173 -11.41 8.81 -12.83
C ASP A 173 -11.23 7.58 -11.92
N GLU A 174 -11.27 6.37 -12.48
CA GLU A 174 -11.29 5.11 -11.74
C GLU A 174 -9.97 4.33 -11.84
N TYR A 175 -9.54 3.79 -10.72
CA TYR A 175 -8.41 2.89 -10.57
C TYR A 175 -8.87 1.52 -10.12
N LEU A 176 -8.32 0.47 -10.72
CA LEU A 176 -8.52 -0.90 -10.25
C LEU A 176 -7.39 -1.27 -9.30
N LEU A 177 -7.72 -1.49 -8.05
CA LEU A 177 -6.80 -1.86 -6.98
C LEU A 177 -7.03 -3.31 -6.58
N LEU A 178 -6.04 -4.18 -6.74
CA LEU A 178 -6.12 -5.60 -6.36
C LEU A 178 -5.06 -5.94 -5.30
N GLY A 179 -5.38 -6.90 -4.44
CA GLY A 179 -4.39 -7.53 -3.59
C GLY A 179 -3.55 -8.53 -4.36
N ASP A 180 -2.32 -8.78 -3.93
CA ASP A 180 -1.44 -9.77 -4.57
C ASP A 180 -1.86 -11.20 -4.20
N ASP A 181 -2.34 -11.44 -2.97
CA ASP A 181 -3.04 -12.68 -2.67
C ASP A 181 -4.50 -12.59 -3.15
N ARG A 182 -4.73 -12.98 -4.38
CA ARG A 182 -6.02 -12.88 -5.07
C ARG A 182 -7.12 -13.69 -4.42
N ILE A 183 -6.78 -14.73 -3.65
CA ILE A 183 -7.74 -15.63 -2.98
C ILE A 183 -8.38 -14.94 -1.78
N VAL A 184 -7.58 -14.23 -0.97
CA VAL A 184 -8.06 -13.71 0.32
C VAL A 184 -8.32 -12.21 0.30
N SER A 185 -7.91 -11.53 -0.76
CA SER A 185 -8.04 -10.08 -0.85
C SER A 185 -9.48 -9.63 -1.09
N LYS A 186 -10.03 -8.84 -0.16
CA LYS A 186 -11.18 -7.98 -0.44
C LYS A 186 -10.64 -6.73 -1.16
N ASP A 187 -11.01 -6.53 -2.42
CA ASP A 187 -10.46 -5.49 -3.28
C ASP A 187 -11.47 -5.02 -4.35
N SER A 188 -11.01 -4.30 -5.38
CA SER A 188 -11.89 -3.74 -6.41
C SER A 188 -12.81 -4.76 -7.09
N ARG A 189 -12.51 -6.03 -7.05
CA ARG A 189 -13.38 -7.08 -7.61
C ARG A 189 -14.69 -7.21 -6.81
N GLN A 190 -14.67 -6.92 -5.51
CA GLN A 190 -15.83 -6.98 -4.62
C GLN A 190 -16.42 -5.60 -4.32
N VAL A 191 -15.58 -4.59 -4.08
CA VAL A 191 -16.02 -3.26 -3.61
C VAL A 191 -16.15 -2.23 -4.73
N GLY A 192 -15.72 -2.57 -5.97
CA GLY A 192 -15.69 -1.64 -7.09
C GLY A 192 -14.39 -0.85 -7.21
N ALA A 193 -14.29 -0.04 -8.27
CA ALA A 193 -13.12 0.78 -8.54
C ALA A 193 -12.96 1.92 -7.53
N PHE A 194 -11.73 2.37 -7.35
CA PHE A 194 -11.36 3.49 -6.45
C PHE A 194 -11.13 4.76 -7.25
N LYS A 195 -11.53 5.90 -6.68
CA LYS A 195 -11.19 7.20 -7.24
C LYS A 195 -9.86 7.70 -6.70
N LYS A 196 -9.24 8.65 -7.44
CA LYS A 196 -7.94 9.19 -7.06
C LYS A 196 -7.93 9.78 -5.64
N GLU A 197 -9.01 10.43 -5.22
CA GLU A 197 -9.14 11.06 -3.90
C GLU A 197 -9.12 10.05 -2.75
N GLN A 198 -9.41 8.77 -3.05
CA GLN A 198 -9.34 7.69 -2.08
C GLN A 198 -7.90 7.16 -1.93
N ILE A 199 -7.00 7.44 -2.87
CA ILE A 199 -5.61 6.99 -2.85
C ILE A 199 -4.77 8.02 -2.10
N LYS A 200 -4.26 7.65 -0.93
CA LYS A 200 -3.50 8.52 -0.02
C LYS A 200 -2.05 8.72 -0.46
N GLY A 201 -1.42 7.66 -0.99
CA GLY A 201 -0.04 7.72 -1.41
C GLY A 201 0.48 6.37 -1.89
N GLN A 202 1.72 6.39 -2.40
CA GLN A 202 2.43 5.24 -2.94
C GLN A 202 3.42 4.70 -1.91
N ALA A 203 3.44 3.39 -1.70
CA ALA A 203 4.46 2.72 -0.92
C ALA A 203 5.76 2.63 -1.73
N VAL A 204 6.82 3.24 -1.24
CA VAL A 204 8.09 3.33 -1.99
C VAL A 204 9.13 2.33 -1.50
N PHE A 205 9.16 2.02 -0.20
CA PHE A 205 10.02 0.97 0.35
C PHE A 205 9.57 0.49 1.73
N ARG A 206 10.09 -0.66 2.12
CA ARG A 206 9.85 -1.26 3.44
C ARG A 206 10.78 -0.67 4.48
N LEU A 207 10.18 -0.12 5.55
CA LEU A 207 10.90 0.40 6.72
C LEU A 207 11.29 -0.70 7.70
N TRP A 208 10.42 -1.70 7.89
CA TRP A 208 10.64 -2.81 8.81
C TRP A 208 9.93 -4.08 8.33
N PRO A 209 10.60 -5.25 8.39
CA PRO A 209 12.03 -5.44 8.71
C PRO A 209 12.93 -4.82 7.63
N ILE A 210 14.04 -4.24 8.05
CA ILE A 210 14.97 -3.56 7.12
C ILE A 210 15.66 -4.57 6.17
N TYR A 211 15.86 -5.79 6.63
CA TYR A 211 16.49 -6.82 5.82
C TYR A 211 15.49 -7.95 5.49
N PRO A 212 15.48 -8.44 4.24
CA PRO A 212 16.15 -7.86 3.05
C PRO A 212 15.51 -6.52 2.64
N PHE A 213 16.32 -5.59 2.13
CA PHE A 213 15.82 -4.29 1.65
C PHE A 213 14.90 -4.48 0.44
N LYS A 214 13.72 -3.88 0.46
CA LYS A 214 12.74 -3.94 -0.64
C LYS A 214 12.26 -2.54 -1.01
N THR A 215 12.25 -2.26 -2.31
CA THR A 215 11.59 -1.11 -2.96
C THR A 215 10.43 -1.60 -3.79
N TYR A 216 9.42 -0.76 -4.00
CA TYR A 216 8.19 -1.10 -4.70
C TYR A 216 7.90 -0.12 -5.81
#